data_76f92bbb3a9cc275d462ff930e30341f
#
_entry.id   76f92bbb3a9cc275d462ff930e30341f
#
_cell.length_a   1.000
_cell.length_b   1.000
_cell.length_c   1.000
_cell.angle_alpha   90.00
_cell.angle_beta   90.00
_cell.angle_gamma   90.00
#
_symmetry.space_group_name_H-M   'P 1'
#
loop_
_entity.id
_entity.type
_entity.pdbx_description
1 polymer ?
#
loop_
_entity_poly.entity_id
_entity_poly.type
_entity_poly.pdbx_seq_one_letter_code
_entity_poly.pdbx_strand_id
1 'polypeptide(L)'
;MKKLICLAFASAGALLVLTAQDATINVPRTEGVIPVIAIPDFRGAGDAQRFMAAFNETLSGDVNGSGLVKIVPKTSLPLFVPQQPSDFQQPAPPSAAPTRGRAPQTTQAPSGGGRWMQDWSSPPAQANYLAFGYTAAQNGVLVLQGWLYDLSKGNPAAAQLIAKRYLGSVDEAGARKIAHEFAADIVSVFGGKSLFGTHIFFSSNRTGKKEIWAMNPDGKNQRQITRFNNISTYPNVSPDGTKIAFTSWAKGQPAIFIFSVDPVRDLRYYNQAASVNQAGSFTRDGKQIVYASSAGNGVCCRIFIANLDGTGFRPISSSTAIEVEPKVNPMTGADMVLTSGRSGPQQIYRMNMDGADVERLTPGVGEASNPSWHPDGQRIAFAWTQGYATGAFNIFTMNVASREYVQLTHGDGKNENPSWAPDGAHIVFAKTRGRSSQIYSMLADGTQLQQLTTLGQNERPVWGR
;
A
#
# COMPACT_ATOMS: atom_id res chain seq x y z
N MET A 1 48.86 65.44 9.68
CA MET A 1 47.70 64.66 10.20
C MET A 1 47.28 63.64 9.14
N LYS A 2 47.78 62.42 9.29
CA LYS A 2 47.51 61.32 8.32
C LYS A 2 46.47 60.41 8.99
N LYS A 3 45.27 60.27 8.39
CA LYS A 3 44.25 59.33 8.80
C LYS A 3 44.53 57.97 8.16
N LEU A 4 44.76 56.96 8.96
CA LEU A 4 44.81 55.56 8.57
C LEU A 4 43.38 55.05 8.40
N ILE A 5 43.05 54.54 7.23
CA ILE A 5 41.80 53.82 6.95
C ILE A 5 42.14 52.33 6.96
N CYS A 6 41.61 51.59 7.97
CA CYS A 6 41.62 50.13 7.99
C CYS A 6 40.49 49.61 7.11
N LEU A 7 40.84 48.92 6.04
CA LEU A 7 39.90 48.10 5.26
C LEU A 7 39.76 46.73 5.93
N ALA A 8 38.59 46.44 6.47
CA ALA A 8 38.19 45.09 6.89
C ALA A 8 37.65 44.32 5.69
N PHE A 9 38.34 43.28 5.27
CA PHE A 9 37.82 42.31 4.29
C PHE A 9 36.86 41.37 5.03
N ALA A 10 35.55 41.52 4.74
CA ALA A 10 34.57 40.54 5.10
C ALA A 10 34.48 39.51 3.98
N SER A 11 34.99 38.31 4.19
CA SER A 11 34.78 37.17 3.31
C SER A 11 33.35 36.64 3.46
N ALA A 12 32.48 37.03 2.57
CA ALA A 12 31.15 36.41 2.44
C ALA A 12 31.30 35.04 1.79
N GLY A 13 31.25 33.99 2.59
CA GLY A 13 31.10 32.63 2.08
C GLY A 13 29.70 32.45 1.55
N ALA A 14 29.54 32.43 0.24
CA ALA A 14 28.30 32.07 -0.42
C ALA A 14 28.03 30.58 -0.20
N LEU A 15 27.09 30.25 0.67
CA LEU A 15 26.50 28.91 0.73
C LEU A 15 25.66 28.72 -0.54
N LEU A 16 26.19 27.98 -1.50
CA LEU A 16 25.38 27.44 -2.61
C LEU A 16 24.41 26.40 -2.04
N VAL A 17 23.19 26.82 -1.76
CA VAL A 17 22.07 25.90 -1.56
C VAL A 17 21.73 25.33 -2.92
N LEU A 18 22.23 24.14 -3.23
CA LEU A 18 21.74 23.33 -4.33
C LEU A 18 20.33 22.88 -3.94
N THR A 19 19.31 23.57 -4.44
CA THR A 19 17.95 23.05 -4.48
C THR A 19 17.95 21.87 -5.46
N ALA A 20 17.87 20.65 -4.92
CA ALA A 20 17.57 19.47 -5.72
C ALA A 20 16.19 19.67 -6.34
N GLN A 21 16.13 19.83 -7.65
CA GLN A 21 14.88 19.74 -8.39
C GLN A 21 14.40 18.30 -8.30
N ASP A 22 13.17 18.08 -7.84
CA ASP A 22 12.49 16.78 -7.85
C ASP A 22 12.20 16.36 -9.31
N ALA A 23 13.20 15.87 -10.01
CA ALA A 23 13.02 15.23 -11.30
C ALA A 23 12.71 13.75 -11.06
N THR A 24 11.45 13.37 -11.14
CA THR A 24 11.03 11.97 -11.13
C THR A 24 11.37 11.36 -12.47
N ILE A 25 12.44 10.58 -12.55
CA ILE A 25 12.82 9.82 -13.74
C ILE A 25 12.04 8.50 -13.70
N ASN A 26 10.98 8.38 -14.51
CA ASN A 26 10.30 7.11 -14.72
C ASN A 26 11.17 6.21 -15.62
N VAL A 27 11.54 5.04 -15.12
CA VAL A 27 12.18 4.00 -15.92
C VAL A 27 11.09 3.26 -16.71
N PRO A 28 11.10 3.28 -18.06
CA PRO A 28 10.11 2.55 -18.85
C PRO A 28 10.25 1.05 -18.57
N ARG A 29 9.14 0.40 -18.24
CA ARG A 29 9.09 -1.07 -18.09
C ARG A 29 9.29 -1.71 -19.46
N THR A 30 10.31 -2.57 -19.57
CA THR A 30 10.36 -3.56 -20.64
C THR A 30 9.36 -4.65 -20.26
N GLU A 31 8.32 -4.86 -21.07
CA GLU A 31 7.28 -5.86 -20.77
C GLU A 31 7.91 -7.22 -20.49
N GLY A 32 7.61 -7.79 -19.32
CA GLY A 32 7.97 -9.17 -18.94
C GLY A 32 9.26 -9.35 -18.11
N VAL A 33 10.09 -8.31 -17.88
CA VAL A 33 11.30 -8.46 -17.06
C VAL A 33 11.16 -7.67 -15.76
N ILE A 34 11.14 -8.39 -14.63
CA ILE A 34 11.15 -7.76 -13.30
C ILE A 34 12.59 -7.29 -13.00
N PRO A 35 12.82 -5.98 -12.77
CA PRO A 35 14.13 -5.45 -12.44
C PRO A 35 14.70 -6.06 -11.15
N VAL A 36 16.00 -6.27 -11.10
CA VAL A 36 16.71 -6.82 -9.94
C VAL A 36 17.43 -5.69 -9.22
N ILE A 37 17.18 -5.51 -7.92
CA ILE A 37 17.78 -4.45 -7.11
C ILE A 37 18.64 -5.04 -5.98
N ALA A 38 19.84 -4.52 -5.81
CA ALA A 38 20.69 -4.76 -4.65
C ALA A 38 20.37 -3.73 -3.55
N ILE A 39 20.07 -4.21 -2.36
CA ILE A 39 19.85 -3.39 -1.15
C ILE A 39 20.70 -3.99 -0.03
N PRO A 40 21.98 -3.61 0.10
CA PRO A 40 22.81 -4.04 1.22
C PRO A 40 22.31 -3.42 2.54
N ASP A 41 22.67 -4.03 3.67
CA ASP A 41 22.33 -3.48 4.96
C ASP A 41 23.02 -2.13 5.18
N PHE A 42 22.22 -1.10 5.35
CA PHE A 42 22.69 0.25 5.66
C PHE A 42 23.31 0.26 7.05
N ARG A 43 24.37 1.04 7.19
CA ARG A 43 25.08 1.23 8.46
C ARG A 43 24.77 2.61 9.00
N GLY A 44 24.77 2.73 10.34
CA GLY A 44 24.59 3.97 11.04
C GLY A 44 25.89 4.45 11.67
N ALA A 45 26.12 5.74 11.65
CA ALA A 45 27.21 6.36 12.42
C ALA A 45 26.75 6.69 13.85
N GLY A 46 27.59 6.34 14.83
CA GLY A 46 27.32 6.61 16.25
C GLY A 46 25.97 6.02 16.71
N ASP A 47 25.16 6.84 17.37
CA ASP A 47 23.86 6.43 17.92
C ASP A 47 22.85 5.91 16.88
N ALA A 48 23.00 6.26 15.61
CA ALA A 48 22.11 5.78 14.56
C ALA A 48 22.22 4.26 14.37
N GLN A 49 23.38 3.64 14.66
CA GLN A 49 23.64 2.21 14.42
C GLN A 49 22.62 1.31 15.15
N ARG A 50 22.16 1.68 16.33
CA ARG A 50 21.20 0.88 17.13
C ARG A 50 19.83 0.73 16.48
N PHE A 51 19.48 1.59 15.53
CA PHE A 51 18.18 1.57 14.84
C PHE A 51 18.25 0.94 13.44
N MET A 52 19.46 0.53 12.98
CA MET A 52 19.63 0.06 11.60
C MET A 52 18.96 -1.29 11.32
N ALA A 53 18.76 -2.12 12.33
CA ALA A 53 17.98 -3.35 12.15
C ALA A 53 16.54 -3.05 11.72
N ALA A 54 15.87 -2.12 12.42
CA ALA A 54 14.52 -1.68 12.08
C ALA A 54 14.45 -0.96 10.72
N PHE A 55 15.45 -0.13 10.42
CA PHE A 55 15.58 0.54 9.12
C PHE A 55 15.68 -0.46 7.97
N ASN A 56 16.64 -1.39 8.04
CA ASN A 56 16.93 -2.35 6.96
C ASN A 56 15.77 -3.34 6.74
N GLU A 57 15.13 -3.79 7.83
CA GLU A 57 13.92 -4.62 7.75
C GLU A 57 12.80 -3.89 7.00
N THR A 58 12.56 -2.62 7.37
CA THR A 58 11.48 -1.81 6.79
C THR A 58 11.77 -1.49 5.32
N LEU A 59 12.98 -1.00 4.98
CA LEU A 59 13.35 -0.68 3.61
C LEU A 59 13.21 -1.90 2.69
N SER A 60 13.81 -3.03 3.08
CA SER A 60 13.75 -4.26 2.28
C SER A 60 12.31 -4.80 2.19
N GLY A 61 11.55 -4.71 3.28
CA GLY A 61 10.15 -5.15 3.33
C GLY A 61 9.27 -4.38 2.36
N ASP A 62 9.34 -3.03 2.39
CA ASP A 62 8.52 -2.18 1.52
C ASP A 62 8.88 -2.32 0.04
N VAL A 63 10.17 -2.36 -0.28
CA VAL A 63 10.63 -2.49 -1.67
C VAL A 63 10.25 -3.87 -2.23
N ASN A 64 10.47 -4.94 -1.47
CA ASN A 64 10.07 -6.30 -1.88
C ASN A 64 8.55 -6.44 -1.95
N GLY A 65 7.85 -5.88 -0.96
CA GLY A 65 6.39 -5.90 -0.89
C GLY A 65 5.72 -5.19 -2.08
N SER A 66 6.40 -4.24 -2.72
CA SER A 66 5.85 -3.55 -3.90
C SER A 66 5.55 -4.47 -5.10
N GLY A 67 6.18 -5.64 -5.18
CA GLY A 67 6.07 -6.56 -6.32
C GLY A 67 6.65 -6.04 -7.63
N LEU A 68 7.29 -4.85 -7.62
CA LEU A 68 7.81 -4.20 -8.82
C LEU A 68 9.24 -4.59 -9.15
N VAL A 69 9.99 -5.03 -8.15
CA VAL A 69 11.41 -5.39 -8.26
C VAL A 69 11.68 -6.68 -7.49
N LYS A 70 12.75 -7.37 -7.88
CA LYS A 70 13.27 -8.53 -7.15
C LYS A 70 14.52 -8.11 -6.39
N ILE A 71 14.55 -8.31 -5.07
CA ILE A 71 15.75 -7.99 -4.26
C ILE A 71 16.77 -9.11 -4.37
N VAL A 72 18.04 -8.75 -4.57
CA VAL A 72 19.17 -9.67 -4.54
C VAL A 72 19.31 -10.28 -3.15
N PRO A 73 19.45 -11.61 -2.99
CA PRO A 73 19.71 -12.23 -1.69
C PRO A 73 20.98 -11.65 -1.05
N LYS A 74 20.95 -11.34 0.24
CA LYS A 74 22.09 -10.73 0.96
C LYS A 74 23.37 -11.55 0.86
N THR A 75 23.27 -12.86 0.76
CA THR A 75 24.41 -13.78 0.58
C THR A 75 25.11 -13.64 -0.76
N SER A 76 24.44 -13.02 -1.75
CA SER A 76 24.99 -12.79 -3.10
C SER A 76 25.56 -11.38 -3.25
N LEU A 77 25.47 -10.54 -2.23
CA LEU A 77 25.95 -9.15 -2.29
C LEU A 77 27.47 -9.09 -2.03
N PRO A 78 28.19 -8.10 -2.63
CA PRO A 78 29.56 -7.80 -2.30
C PRO A 78 29.75 -7.45 -0.81
N LEU A 79 30.94 -7.72 -0.29
CA LEU A 79 31.24 -7.47 1.15
C LEU A 79 31.38 -6.00 1.51
N PHE A 80 31.90 -5.20 0.58
CA PHE A 80 32.00 -3.76 0.78
C PHE A 80 30.66 -3.11 0.46
N VAL A 81 30.10 -2.34 1.39
CA VAL A 81 28.85 -1.61 1.22
C VAL A 81 29.17 -0.13 1.06
N PRO A 82 28.89 0.47 -0.11
CA PRO A 82 29.11 1.90 -0.33
C PRO A 82 28.15 2.72 0.54
N GLN A 83 28.66 3.79 1.14
CA GLN A 83 27.85 4.72 1.96
C GLN A 83 27.61 6.05 1.23
N GLN A 84 28.46 6.38 0.26
CA GLN A 84 28.38 7.61 -0.52
C GLN A 84 28.95 7.40 -1.92
N PRO A 85 28.63 8.25 -2.89
CA PRO A 85 29.10 8.12 -4.27
C PRO A 85 30.63 8.05 -4.46
N SER A 86 31.37 8.74 -3.59
CA SER A 86 32.84 8.75 -3.60
C SER A 86 33.51 7.44 -3.17
N ASP A 87 32.73 6.50 -2.63
CA ASP A 87 33.23 5.19 -2.25
C ASP A 87 33.46 4.28 -3.46
N PHE A 88 32.85 4.62 -4.62
CA PHE A 88 33.09 3.91 -5.87
C PHE A 88 34.44 4.30 -6.49
N GLN A 89 35.20 3.27 -6.82
CA GLN A 89 36.46 3.38 -7.52
C GLN A 89 36.28 2.93 -8.98
N GLN A 90 37.08 3.48 -9.88
CA GLN A 90 37.18 2.91 -11.23
C GLN A 90 38.11 1.71 -11.21
N PRO A 91 37.80 0.67 -12.02
CA PRO A 91 38.76 -0.43 -12.22
C PRO A 91 40.10 0.12 -12.68
N ALA A 92 41.19 -0.39 -12.10
CA ALA A 92 42.52 -0.04 -12.58
C ALA A 92 42.64 -0.40 -14.08
N PRO A 93 43.26 0.44 -14.91
CA PRO A 93 43.50 0.08 -16.31
C PRO A 93 44.28 -1.24 -16.36
N PRO A 94 44.00 -2.12 -17.33
CA PRO A 94 44.70 -3.39 -17.44
C PRO A 94 46.20 -3.14 -17.53
N SER A 95 46.97 -3.74 -16.62
CA SER A 95 48.43 -3.64 -16.61
C SER A 95 48.97 -4.15 -17.95
N ALA A 96 49.72 -3.28 -18.65
CA ALA A 96 50.29 -3.65 -19.92
C ALA A 96 51.25 -4.85 -19.83
N ALA A 97 51.09 -5.76 -20.78
CA ALA A 97 51.90 -6.88 -21.20
C ALA A 97 51.93 -8.15 -20.35
N PRO A 98 51.53 -9.29 -20.92
CA PRO A 98 51.84 -10.60 -20.36
C PRO A 98 53.28 -10.93 -20.59
N THR A 99 54.02 -11.18 -19.52
CA THR A 99 55.30 -11.91 -19.59
C THR A 99 55.05 -13.30 -20.19
N ARG A 100 55.72 -13.59 -21.30
CA ARG A 100 55.69 -14.89 -21.98
C ARG A 100 56.00 -16.02 -21.00
N GLY A 101 55.11 -17.01 -20.88
CA GLY A 101 55.45 -18.29 -20.34
C GLY A 101 54.69 -18.85 -19.14
N ARG A 102 53.40 -18.55 -18.95
CA ARG A 102 52.58 -19.27 -17.96
C ARG A 102 51.27 -19.77 -18.61
N ALA A 103 50.94 -21.06 -18.37
CA ALA A 103 49.68 -21.64 -18.79
C ALA A 103 48.49 -20.84 -18.32
N PRO A 104 47.34 -20.79 -19.05
CA PRO A 104 46.17 -20.02 -18.63
C PRO A 104 45.63 -20.59 -17.33
N GLN A 105 45.92 -19.90 -16.23
CA GLN A 105 45.13 -20.05 -15.02
C GLN A 105 43.77 -19.45 -15.33
N THR A 106 42.69 -20.15 -14.97
CA THR A 106 41.33 -19.61 -14.95
C THR A 106 41.31 -18.40 -14.05
N THR A 107 41.61 -17.22 -14.60
CA THR A 107 41.54 -15.97 -13.88
C THR A 107 40.09 -15.63 -13.66
N GLN A 108 39.63 -15.69 -12.38
CA GLN A 108 38.42 -14.98 -11.99
C GLN A 108 38.54 -13.54 -12.50
N ALA A 109 37.43 -13.04 -13.07
CA ALA A 109 37.40 -11.63 -13.50
C ALA A 109 37.80 -10.75 -12.31
N PRO A 110 38.63 -9.73 -12.51
CA PRO A 110 39.03 -8.83 -11.44
C PRO A 110 37.78 -8.22 -10.78
N SER A 111 37.72 -8.25 -9.46
CA SER A 111 36.63 -7.72 -8.65
C SER A 111 37.17 -6.67 -7.69
N GLY A 112 36.45 -5.57 -7.55
CA GLY A 112 36.71 -4.54 -6.53
C GLY A 112 36.12 -4.87 -5.16
N GLY A 113 35.48 -6.06 -5.01
CA GLY A 113 34.87 -6.49 -3.75
C GLY A 113 33.67 -5.66 -3.33
N GLY A 114 33.03 -4.95 -4.26
CA GLY A 114 31.90 -4.01 -4.03
C GLY A 114 32.30 -2.54 -4.20
N ARG A 115 33.59 -2.24 -4.39
CA ARG A 115 34.07 -0.87 -4.67
C ARG A 115 33.85 -0.41 -6.11
N TRP A 116 33.65 -1.34 -7.03
CA TRP A 116 33.34 -1.06 -8.41
C TRP A 116 31.83 -1.23 -8.65
N MET A 117 31.22 -0.36 -9.44
CA MET A 117 29.81 -0.52 -9.81
C MET A 117 29.53 -1.88 -10.48
N GLN A 118 30.51 -2.37 -11.27
CA GLN A 118 30.43 -3.66 -11.95
C GLN A 118 30.35 -4.85 -11.00
N ASP A 119 30.88 -4.77 -9.77
CA ASP A 119 30.77 -5.85 -8.80
C ASP A 119 29.31 -6.16 -8.43
N TRP A 120 28.44 -5.17 -8.50
CA TRP A 120 27.01 -5.26 -8.18
C TRP A 120 26.18 -5.76 -9.36
N SER A 121 26.60 -5.49 -10.61
CA SER A 121 25.92 -5.94 -11.82
C SER A 121 26.44 -7.29 -12.33
N SER A 122 27.58 -7.76 -11.85
CA SER A 122 28.19 -9.04 -12.18
C SER A 122 27.75 -10.17 -11.22
N PRO A 123 27.92 -11.45 -11.60
CA PRO A 123 27.73 -12.56 -10.66
C PRO A 123 28.60 -12.40 -9.39
N PRO A 124 28.09 -12.77 -8.20
CA PRO A 124 26.78 -13.44 -7.96
C PRO A 124 25.58 -12.49 -7.80
N ALA A 125 25.78 -11.19 -7.69
CA ALA A 125 24.70 -10.22 -7.41
C ALA A 125 23.75 -10.02 -8.61
N GLN A 126 24.29 -9.80 -9.81
CA GLN A 126 23.53 -9.60 -11.06
C GLN A 126 22.41 -8.58 -10.95
N ALA A 127 22.64 -7.49 -10.19
CA ALA A 127 21.64 -6.43 -10.00
C ALA A 127 21.61 -5.47 -11.19
N ASN A 128 20.42 -4.96 -11.50
CA ASN A 128 20.23 -3.86 -12.44
C ASN A 128 20.35 -2.51 -11.74
N TYR A 129 19.99 -2.47 -10.45
CA TYR A 129 19.96 -1.27 -9.63
C TYR A 129 20.62 -1.51 -8.28
N LEU A 130 21.13 -0.42 -7.66
CA LEU A 130 21.73 -0.45 -6.34
C LEU A 130 21.19 0.71 -5.49
N ALA A 131 20.54 0.38 -4.38
CA ALA A 131 20.18 1.32 -3.33
C ALA A 131 21.23 1.27 -2.23
N PHE A 132 21.81 2.41 -1.87
CA PHE A 132 22.84 2.53 -0.85
C PHE A 132 22.78 3.87 -0.12
N GLY A 133 23.54 4.01 0.94
CA GLY A 133 23.58 5.25 1.72
C GLY A 133 24.09 5.03 3.12
N TYR A 134 24.00 6.09 3.92
CA TYR A 134 24.37 6.02 5.35
C TYR A 134 23.38 6.81 6.20
N THR A 135 23.34 6.45 7.48
CA THR A 135 22.56 7.18 8.49
C THR A 135 23.45 7.71 9.58
N ALA A 136 23.09 8.87 10.12
CA ALA A 136 23.75 9.48 11.27
C ALA A 136 22.74 10.24 12.12
N ALA A 137 22.98 10.30 13.45
CA ALA A 137 22.27 11.22 14.32
C ALA A 137 23.00 12.56 14.30
N GLN A 138 22.34 13.64 13.86
CA GLN A 138 22.88 14.99 13.75
C GLN A 138 21.91 15.97 14.39
N ASN A 139 22.37 16.74 15.37
CA ASN A 139 21.57 17.77 16.05
C ASN A 139 20.19 17.27 16.56
N GLY A 140 20.15 16.05 17.13
CA GLY A 140 18.92 15.45 17.64
C GLY A 140 17.96 14.92 16.56
N VAL A 141 18.41 14.83 15.31
CA VAL A 141 17.63 14.28 14.17
C VAL A 141 18.39 13.12 13.56
N LEU A 142 17.68 12.04 13.27
CA LEU A 142 18.20 10.92 12.47
C LEU A 142 18.14 11.32 10.99
N VAL A 143 19.30 11.29 10.34
CA VAL A 143 19.46 11.68 8.93
C VAL A 143 19.87 10.48 8.12
N LEU A 144 19.14 10.18 7.04
CA LEU A 144 19.56 9.28 5.98
C LEU A 144 20.00 10.11 4.76
N GLN A 145 21.19 9.83 4.23
CA GLN A 145 21.55 10.16 2.85
C GLN A 145 21.39 8.89 2.03
N GLY A 146 20.42 8.88 1.11
CA GLY A 146 20.06 7.72 0.30
C GLY A 146 20.27 7.97 -1.19
N TRP A 147 20.79 6.96 -1.90
CA TRP A 147 21.00 6.95 -3.34
C TRP A 147 20.41 5.69 -3.97
N LEU A 148 19.90 5.84 -5.18
CA LEU A 148 19.54 4.76 -6.09
C LEU A 148 20.30 4.94 -7.39
N TYR A 149 21.01 3.90 -7.84
CA TYR A 149 21.80 3.88 -9.05
C TYR A 149 21.28 2.86 -10.06
N ASP A 150 21.27 3.26 -11.35
CA ASP A 150 21.12 2.36 -12.51
C ASP A 150 22.49 1.83 -12.89
N LEU A 151 22.76 0.56 -12.63
CA LEU A 151 24.05 -0.07 -12.85
C LEU A 151 24.38 -0.32 -14.34
N SER A 152 23.42 -0.12 -15.25
CA SER A 152 23.66 -0.14 -16.69
C SER A 152 24.50 1.06 -17.18
N LYS A 153 24.58 2.12 -16.38
CA LYS A 153 25.35 3.32 -16.66
C LYS A 153 26.78 3.17 -16.18
N GLY A 154 27.73 3.47 -17.02
CA GLY A 154 29.16 3.19 -16.77
C GLY A 154 29.84 4.05 -15.70
N ASN A 155 29.20 5.09 -15.18
CA ASN A 155 29.79 5.98 -14.17
C ASN A 155 28.77 6.47 -13.14
N PRO A 156 29.19 6.79 -11.89
CA PRO A 156 28.31 7.18 -10.82
C PRO A 156 27.40 8.39 -11.12
N ALA A 157 27.89 9.38 -11.86
CA ALA A 157 27.10 10.59 -12.15
C ALA A 157 25.93 10.30 -13.10
N ALA A 158 26.15 9.45 -14.11
CA ALA A 158 25.10 9.04 -15.05
C ALA A 158 24.16 7.98 -14.45
N ALA A 159 24.63 7.23 -13.45
CA ALA A 159 23.88 6.15 -12.81
C ALA A 159 22.83 6.65 -11.81
N GLN A 160 22.97 7.87 -11.30
CA GLN A 160 22.16 8.39 -10.21
C GLN A 160 20.71 8.64 -10.63
N LEU A 161 19.77 7.88 -10.04
CA LEU A 161 18.33 8.06 -10.18
C LEU A 161 17.73 8.81 -8.97
N ILE A 162 18.24 8.51 -7.77
CA ILE A 162 17.87 9.20 -6.52
C ILE A 162 19.14 9.64 -5.81
N ALA A 163 19.12 10.87 -5.27
CA ALA A 163 20.05 11.37 -4.28
C ALA A 163 19.27 12.31 -3.36
N LYS A 164 18.89 11.81 -2.18
CA LYS A 164 17.96 12.54 -1.32
C LYS A 164 18.29 12.35 0.16
N ARG A 165 17.96 13.39 0.94
CA ARG A 165 18.10 13.41 2.39
C ARG A 165 16.73 13.23 3.05
N TYR A 166 16.65 12.31 4.03
CA TYR A 166 15.46 12.01 4.81
C TYR A 166 15.71 12.29 6.28
N LEU A 167 14.68 12.75 7.00
CA LEU A 167 14.77 13.18 8.38
C LEU A 167 13.74 12.46 9.26
N GLY A 168 14.21 11.94 10.41
CA GLY A 168 13.38 11.26 11.39
C GLY A 168 13.81 11.57 12.82
N SER A 169 13.02 11.18 13.81
CA SER A 169 13.41 11.20 15.22
C SER A 169 14.53 10.20 15.49
N VAL A 170 15.34 10.45 16.55
CA VAL A 170 16.46 9.56 16.92
C VAL A 170 15.92 8.41 17.77
N ASP A 171 15.08 7.60 17.15
CA ASP A 171 14.44 6.41 17.72
C ASP A 171 14.09 5.40 16.60
N GLU A 172 13.53 4.26 16.98
CA GLU A 172 13.13 3.22 16.04
C GLU A 172 12.00 3.69 15.11
N ALA A 173 11.07 4.51 15.60
CA ALA A 173 9.98 5.05 14.80
C ALA A 173 10.50 5.99 13.69
N GLY A 174 11.47 6.86 14.03
CA GLY A 174 12.13 7.71 13.05
C GLY A 174 12.95 6.93 12.03
N ALA A 175 13.63 5.85 12.44
CA ALA A 175 14.35 4.96 11.52
C ALA A 175 13.39 4.27 10.53
N ARG A 176 12.27 3.75 11.01
CA ARG A 176 11.22 3.17 10.15
C ARG A 176 10.62 4.21 9.20
N LYS A 177 10.33 5.43 9.71
CA LYS A 177 9.80 6.52 8.89
C LYS A 177 10.71 6.83 7.69
N ILE A 178 12.00 7.07 7.93
CA ILE A 178 12.94 7.42 6.83
C ILE A 178 13.19 6.24 5.89
N ALA A 179 13.08 4.99 6.37
CA ALA A 179 13.14 3.80 5.52
C ALA A 179 11.91 3.72 4.59
N HIS A 180 10.71 3.95 5.11
CA HIS A 180 9.47 4.01 4.33
C HIS A 180 9.52 5.11 3.26
N GLU A 181 10.01 6.32 3.61
CA GLU A 181 10.12 7.43 2.67
C GLU A 181 11.11 7.12 1.54
N PHE A 182 12.26 6.53 1.86
CA PHE A 182 13.24 6.13 0.85
C PHE A 182 12.72 4.98 -0.02
N ALA A 183 12.07 3.97 0.57
CA ALA A 183 11.39 2.91 -0.17
C ALA A 183 10.32 3.46 -1.12
N ALA A 184 9.56 4.47 -0.67
CA ALA A 184 8.54 5.12 -1.49
C ALA A 184 9.13 5.78 -2.74
N ASP A 185 10.26 6.48 -2.59
CA ASP A 185 10.96 7.08 -3.72
C ASP A 185 11.51 6.01 -4.67
N ILE A 186 12.09 4.90 -4.15
CA ILE A 186 12.54 3.76 -4.96
C ILE A 186 11.36 3.17 -5.75
N VAL A 187 10.25 2.86 -5.09
CA VAL A 187 9.04 2.30 -5.72
C VAL A 187 8.49 3.23 -6.81
N SER A 188 8.55 4.54 -6.59
CA SER A 188 8.12 5.56 -7.55
C SER A 188 8.95 5.56 -8.84
N VAL A 189 10.27 5.34 -8.76
CA VAL A 189 11.15 5.21 -9.94
C VAL A 189 10.67 4.07 -10.86
N PHE A 190 10.14 3.00 -10.29
CA PHE A 190 9.59 1.86 -11.04
C PHE A 190 8.10 2.01 -11.39
N GLY A 191 7.53 3.23 -11.28
CA GLY A 191 6.15 3.53 -11.65
C GLY A 191 5.09 3.04 -10.67
N GLY A 192 5.48 2.62 -9.47
CA GLY A 192 4.56 2.22 -8.40
C GLY A 192 4.15 3.37 -7.50
N LYS A 193 3.19 3.07 -6.61
CA LYS A 193 2.78 3.96 -5.52
C LYS A 193 3.12 3.28 -4.20
N SER A 194 3.74 4.02 -3.28
CA SER A 194 4.01 3.50 -1.95
C SER A 194 2.73 3.33 -1.14
N LEU A 195 2.73 2.30 -0.31
CA LEU A 195 1.70 2.08 0.71
C LEU A 195 2.02 2.79 2.04
N PHE A 196 3.14 3.47 2.14
CA PHE A 196 3.50 4.23 3.34
C PHE A 196 2.44 5.30 3.66
N GLY A 197 2.04 5.36 4.92
CA GLY A 197 0.98 6.26 5.38
C GLY A 197 -0.45 5.78 5.08
N THR A 198 -0.61 4.58 4.49
CA THR A 198 -1.91 3.93 4.36
C THR A 198 -2.20 3.01 5.54
N HIS A 199 -3.47 2.70 5.77
CA HIS A 199 -3.91 1.83 6.86
C HIS A 199 -4.92 0.81 6.36
N ILE A 200 -4.92 -0.37 7.00
CA ILE A 200 -5.96 -1.37 6.84
C ILE A 200 -6.87 -1.30 8.07
N PHE A 201 -8.14 -0.98 7.85
CA PHE A 201 -9.17 -0.99 8.89
C PHE A 201 -9.96 -2.29 8.81
N PHE A 202 -10.32 -2.86 9.94
CA PHE A 202 -11.04 -4.14 9.98
C PHE A 202 -11.85 -4.29 11.26
N SER A 203 -12.82 -5.20 11.25
CA SER A 203 -13.57 -5.57 12.44
C SER A 203 -12.88 -6.72 13.16
N SER A 204 -12.72 -6.64 14.49
CA SER A 204 -12.09 -7.66 15.30
C SER A 204 -12.80 -7.84 16.65
N ASN A 205 -12.96 -9.09 17.10
CA ASN A 205 -13.55 -9.40 18.41
C ASN A 205 -12.49 -9.72 19.49
N ARG A 206 -11.22 -9.43 19.24
CA ARG A 206 -10.10 -9.77 20.15
C ARG A 206 -10.21 -9.16 21.55
N THR A 207 -11.03 -8.13 21.73
CA THR A 207 -11.34 -7.49 23.02
C THR A 207 -12.73 -7.85 23.56
N GLY A 208 -13.36 -8.91 23.02
CA GLY A 208 -14.66 -9.42 23.44
C GLY A 208 -15.76 -9.16 22.42
N LYS A 209 -16.17 -7.91 22.22
CA LYS A 209 -17.13 -7.52 21.17
C LYS A 209 -16.39 -7.11 19.90
N LYS A 210 -17.11 -7.14 18.76
CA LYS A 210 -16.54 -6.67 17.49
C LYS A 210 -16.34 -5.17 17.53
N GLU A 211 -15.10 -4.73 17.37
CA GLU A 211 -14.73 -3.32 17.33
C GLU A 211 -13.92 -3.05 16.05
N ILE A 212 -13.84 -1.79 15.64
CA ILE A 212 -13.00 -1.39 14.52
C ILE A 212 -11.56 -1.24 15.01
N TRP A 213 -10.66 -1.81 14.26
CA TRP A 213 -9.20 -1.78 14.44
C TRP A 213 -8.54 -1.22 13.20
N ALA A 214 -7.33 -0.69 13.35
CA ALA A 214 -6.46 -0.29 12.26
C ALA A 214 -5.09 -0.92 12.42
N MET A 215 -4.39 -1.16 11.31
CA MET A 215 -3.01 -1.63 11.25
C MET A 215 -2.30 -1.02 10.04
N ASN A 216 -0.97 -1.07 10.07
CA ASN A 216 -0.15 -0.75 8.91
C ASN A 216 -0.29 -1.82 7.81
N PRO A 217 0.13 -1.54 6.56
CA PRO A 217 0.09 -2.50 5.45
C PRO A 217 0.80 -3.83 5.74
N ASP A 218 1.85 -3.81 6.54
CA ASP A 218 2.63 -4.99 6.97
C ASP A 218 2.01 -5.79 8.13
N GLY A 219 0.82 -5.41 8.60
CA GLY A 219 0.11 -6.01 9.73
C GLY A 219 0.60 -5.55 11.10
N LYS A 220 1.62 -4.69 11.18
CA LYS A 220 2.14 -4.14 12.44
C LYS A 220 1.32 -2.94 12.94
N ASN A 221 1.65 -2.45 14.13
CA ASN A 221 1.03 -1.26 14.75
C ASN A 221 -0.50 -1.35 14.84
N GLN A 222 -1.02 -2.55 15.20
CA GLN A 222 -2.45 -2.77 15.35
C GLN A 222 -3.00 -1.96 16.51
N ARG A 223 -3.97 -1.07 16.23
CA ARG A 223 -4.58 -0.22 17.24
C ARG A 223 -6.11 -0.26 17.18
N GLN A 224 -6.75 -0.22 18.32
CA GLN A 224 -8.20 -0.17 18.43
C GLN A 224 -8.71 1.25 18.16
N ILE A 225 -9.69 1.36 17.24
CA ILE A 225 -10.33 2.63 16.88
C ILE A 225 -11.58 2.89 17.72
N THR A 226 -12.44 1.87 17.86
CA THR A 226 -13.69 2.00 18.63
C THR A 226 -13.60 1.23 19.95
N ARG A 227 -14.28 1.72 20.99
CA ARG A 227 -14.34 1.11 22.34
C ARG A 227 -15.75 1.20 22.89
N PHE A 228 -16.73 0.80 22.09
CA PHE A 228 -18.13 0.85 22.49
C PHE A 228 -18.58 -0.34 23.32
N ASN A 229 -17.76 -1.39 23.39
CA ASN A 229 -18.11 -2.68 23.98
C ASN A 229 -19.41 -3.25 23.36
N ASN A 230 -19.60 -3.00 22.09
CA ASN A 230 -20.73 -3.44 21.27
C ASN A 230 -20.25 -3.78 19.85
N ILE A 231 -21.16 -4.25 18.99
CA ILE A 231 -20.81 -4.60 17.62
C ILE A 231 -20.55 -3.33 16.81
N SER A 232 -19.35 -3.22 16.24
CA SER A 232 -18.93 -2.25 15.25
C SER A 232 -18.32 -2.99 14.05
N THR A 233 -18.81 -2.71 12.84
CA THR A 233 -18.45 -3.46 11.62
C THR A 233 -18.64 -2.61 10.35
N TYR A 234 -18.33 -3.15 9.18
CA TYR A 234 -18.43 -2.47 7.88
C TYR A 234 -17.64 -1.16 7.83
N PRO A 235 -16.34 -1.17 8.17
CA PRO A 235 -15.52 0.02 8.02
C PRO A 235 -15.40 0.43 6.55
N ASN A 236 -15.38 1.75 6.29
CA ASN A 236 -15.10 2.34 4.97
C ASN A 236 -14.35 3.64 5.18
N VAL A 237 -13.36 3.90 4.34
CA VAL A 237 -12.47 5.06 4.46
C VAL A 237 -12.88 6.12 3.43
N SER A 238 -12.81 7.40 3.81
CA SER A 238 -13.04 8.51 2.88
C SER A 238 -11.93 8.60 1.84
N PRO A 239 -12.19 9.15 0.64
CA PRO A 239 -11.19 9.25 -0.43
C PRO A 239 -9.91 9.99 -0.03
N ASP A 240 -10.01 10.95 0.89
CA ASP A 240 -8.89 11.72 1.44
C ASP A 240 -8.16 11.02 2.60
N GLY A 241 -8.64 9.84 3.03
CA GLY A 241 -8.07 9.07 4.13
C GLY A 241 -8.32 9.65 5.53
N THR A 242 -8.99 10.79 5.64
CA THR A 242 -9.14 11.51 6.92
C THR A 242 -10.27 11.01 7.80
N LYS A 243 -11.23 10.28 7.23
CA LYS A 243 -12.44 9.80 7.92
C LYS A 243 -12.67 8.30 7.69
N ILE A 244 -13.30 7.69 8.67
CA ILE A 244 -13.83 6.33 8.59
C ILE A 244 -15.31 6.34 8.91
N ALA A 245 -16.12 5.71 8.08
CA ALA A 245 -17.52 5.42 8.35
C ALA A 245 -17.67 3.93 8.68
N PHE A 246 -18.52 3.60 9.62
CA PHE A 246 -18.79 2.21 10.02
C PHE A 246 -20.19 2.08 10.61
N THR A 247 -20.69 0.85 10.66
CA THR A 247 -21.95 0.54 11.33
C THR A 247 -21.67 0.12 12.76
N SER A 248 -22.43 0.66 13.72
CA SER A 248 -22.34 0.23 15.13
C SER A 248 -23.70 0.16 15.81
N TRP A 249 -23.83 -0.80 16.74
CA TRP A 249 -24.96 -0.96 17.65
C TRP A 249 -24.76 -0.24 18.99
N ALA A 250 -23.78 0.64 19.11
CA ALA A 250 -23.45 1.37 20.33
C ALA A 250 -24.62 2.16 20.92
N LYS A 251 -25.64 2.52 20.13
CA LYS A 251 -26.86 3.22 20.52
C LYS A 251 -28.11 2.32 20.52
N GLY A 252 -27.92 1.00 20.56
CA GLY A 252 -28.99 0.00 20.60
C GLY A 252 -29.49 -0.48 19.25
N GLN A 253 -29.55 0.38 18.25
CA GLN A 253 -29.90 0.05 16.86
C GLN A 253 -28.68 0.26 15.93
N PRO A 254 -28.60 -0.45 14.80
CA PRO A 254 -27.52 -0.26 13.85
C PRO A 254 -27.59 1.14 13.25
N ALA A 255 -26.55 1.93 13.49
CA ALA A 255 -26.42 3.28 13.00
C ALA A 255 -25.06 3.49 12.34
N ILE A 256 -24.96 4.52 11.50
CA ILE A 256 -23.72 4.88 10.83
C ILE A 256 -22.97 5.91 11.67
N PHE A 257 -21.74 5.58 12.02
CA PHE A 257 -20.83 6.46 12.72
C PHE A 257 -19.74 6.94 11.76
N ILE A 258 -19.31 8.18 11.91
CA ILE A 258 -18.20 8.76 11.14
C ILE A 258 -17.19 9.32 12.12
N PHE A 259 -15.97 8.80 12.08
CA PHE A 259 -14.85 9.22 12.92
C PHE A 259 -13.75 9.85 12.06
N SER A 260 -12.97 10.78 12.63
CA SER A 260 -11.66 11.12 12.08
C SER A 260 -10.67 9.99 12.38
N VAL A 261 -9.69 9.81 11.49
CA VAL A 261 -8.68 8.74 11.64
C VAL A 261 -7.51 9.20 12.50
N ASP A 262 -7.07 10.46 12.33
CA ASP A 262 -5.94 11.04 13.04
C ASP A 262 -6.19 12.53 13.38
N PRO A 263 -6.30 12.91 14.64
CA PRO A 263 -6.56 12.04 15.78
C PRO A 263 -7.92 11.35 15.71
N VAL A 264 -8.05 10.17 16.30
CA VAL A 264 -9.34 9.46 16.35
C VAL A 264 -10.34 10.24 17.20
N ARG A 265 -11.40 10.73 16.57
CA ARG A 265 -12.49 11.45 17.22
C ARG A 265 -13.83 11.10 16.58
N ASP A 266 -14.87 11.01 17.40
CA ASP A 266 -16.25 10.95 16.94
C ASP A 266 -16.61 12.29 16.27
N LEU A 267 -16.94 12.26 15.00
CA LEU A 267 -17.33 13.43 14.23
C LEU A 267 -18.84 13.53 14.07
N ARG A 268 -19.48 12.44 13.72
CA ARG A 268 -20.89 12.36 13.37
C ARG A 268 -21.47 11.01 13.73
N TYR A 269 -22.73 11.06 14.11
CA TYR A 269 -23.59 9.91 14.27
C TYR A 269 -24.96 10.26 13.70
N TYR A 270 -25.51 9.40 12.87
CA TYR A 270 -26.91 9.52 12.47
C TYR A 270 -27.58 8.17 12.42
N ASN A 271 -28.82 8.15 12.86
CA ASN A 271 -29.69 7.00 12.81
C ASN A 271 -30.94 7.38 12.02
N GLN A 272 -31.20 6.61 10.99
CA GLN A 272 -32.51 6.61 10.36
C GLN A 272 -33.34 5.52 11.04
N ALA A 273 -34.62 5.77 11.30
CA ALA A 273 -35.51 4.79 11.89
C ALA A 273 -35.65 3.55 10.97
N ALA A 274 -34.69 2.64 11.11
CA ALA A 274 -34.55 1.43 10.30
C ALA A 274 -33.95 0.31 11.16
N SER A 275 -34.33 -0.92 10.88
CA SER A 275 -33.78 -2.09 11.55
C SER A 275 -32.38 -2.47 11.05
N VAL A 276 -31.98 -1.98 9.88
CA VAL A 276 -30.67 -2.15 9.30
C VAL A 276 -30.18 -0.85 8.69
N ASN A 277 -28.95 -0.43 9.04
CA ASN A 277 -28.18 0.62 8.39
C ASN A 277 -26.74 0.11 8.25
N GLN A 278 -26.32 -0.24 7.05
CA GLN A 278 -25.00 -0.80 6.76
C GLN A 278 -24.18 0.23 6.00
N ALA A 279 -23.09 0.71 6.61
CA ALA A 279 -22.15 1.63 5.97
C ALA A 279 -21.61 1.01 4.67
N GLY A 280 -21.63 1.79 3.62
CA GLY A 280 -21.18 1.39 2.28
C GLY A 280 -19.93 2.13 1.84
N SER A 281 -20.08 3.26 1.15
CA SER A 281 -18.96 3.98 0.53
C SER A 281 -19.17 5.48 0.62
N PHE A 282 -18.09 6.24 0.79
CA PHE A 282 -18.15 7.67 0.54
C PHE A 282 -18.28 7.95 -0.96
N THR A 283 -18.91 9.09 -1.30
CA THR A 283 -18.82 9.63 -2.66
C THR A 283 -17.39 10.07 -2.96
N ARG A 284 -17.04 10.21 -4.24
CA ARG A 284 -15.70 10.58 -4.69
C ARG A 284 -15.21 11.90 -4.09
N ASP A 285 -16.10 12.86 -3.88
CA ASP A 285 -15.80 14.15 -3.27
C ASP A 285 -15.76 14.11 -1.72
N GLY A 286 -16.05 12.94 -1.13
CA GLY A 286 -16.07 12.73 0.32
C GLY A 286 -17.17 13.48 1.08
N LYS A 287 -18.18 14.07 0.39
CA LYS A 287 -19.23 14.88 1.03
C LYS A 287 -20.47 14.11 1.44
N GLN A 288 -20.70 12.95 0.82
CA GLN A 288 -21.85 12.09 1.08
C GLN A 288 -21.41 10.65 1.32
N ILE A 289 -22.32 9.86 1.89
CA ILE A 289 -22.18 8.42 2.06
C ILE A 289 -23.30 7.69 1.34
N VAL A 290 -22.95 6.62 0.64
CA VAL A 290 -23.85 5.65 0.05
C VAL A 290 -23.88 4.42 0.96
N TYR A 291 -25.07 3.94 1.32
CA TYR A 291 -25.24 2.88 2.32
C TYR A 291 -26.49 2.04 2.03
N ALA A 292 -26.54 0.84 2.62
CA ALA A 292 -27.72 0.00 2.55
C ALA A 292 -28.58 0.20 3.79
N SER A 293 -29.90 0.33 3.59
CA SER A 293 -30.85 0.54 4.70
C SER A 293 -32.18 -0.14 4.43
N SER A 294 -32.84 -0.55 5.53
CA SER A 294 -34.23 -1.01 5.56
C SER A 294 -35.27 0.13 5.73
N ALA A 295 -34.84 1.40 5.64
CA ALA A 295 -35.71 2.54 5.80
C ALA A 295 -36.83 2.55 4.75
N GLY A 296 -38.04 2.90 5.17
CA GLY A 296 -39.19 3.19 4.30
C GLY A 296 -40.18 2.05 4.12
N ASN A 297 -39.79 0.82 3.77
CA ASN A 297 -40.75 -0.23 3.35
C ASN A 297 -40.65 -1.54 4.12
N GLY A 298 -39.85 -1.61 5.20
CA GLY A 298 -39.69 -2.84 5.97
C GLY A 298 -38.96 -4.00 5.27
N VAL A 299 -38.62 -3.85 3.98
CA VAL A 299 -37.87 -4.82 3.20
C VAL A 299 -36.38 -4.46 3.31
N CYS A 300 -35.57 -5.34 3.83
CA CYS A 300 -34.11 -5.15 3.79
C CYS A 300 -33.59 -5.58 2.43
N CYS A 301 -32.74 -4.84 1.78
CA CYS A 301 -32.22 -3.50 2.05
C CYS A 301 -32.17 -2.80 0.71
N ARG A 302 -32.29 -1.48 0.70
CA ARG A 302 -32.08 -0.67 -0.51
C ARG A 302 -30.87 0.20 -0.36
N ILE A 303 -30.38 0.71 -1.47
CA ILE A 303 -29.27 1.66 -1.47
C ILE A 303 -29.79 3.08 -1.28
N PHE A 304 -29.23 3.78 -0.30
CA PHE A 304 -29.51 5.18 0.03
C PHE A 304 -28.23 6.01 -0.12
N ILE A 305 -28.42 7.32 -0.28
CA ILE A 305 -27.37 8.32 -0.18
C ILE A 305 -27.79 9.38 0.82
N ALA A 306 -26.85 9.91 1.60
CA ALA A 306 -27.05 11.02 2.53
C ALA A 306 -25.79 11.88 2.65
N ASN A 307 -25.97 13.13 3.08
CA ASN A 307 -24.86 13.97 3.54
C ASN A 307 -24.22 13.37 4.78
N LEU A 308 -22.95 13.73 5.08
CA LEU A 308 -22.25 13.18 6.24
C LEU A 308 -22.88 13.56 7.59
N ASP A 309 -23.75 14.56 7.63
CA ASP A 309 -24.54 14.91 8.81
C ASP A 309 -25.90 14.19 8.87
N GLY A 310 -26.18 13.29 7.94
CA GLY A 310 -27.41 12.52 7.85
C GLY A 310 -28.58 13.25 7.18
N THR A 311 -28.41 14.51 6.79
CA THR A 311 -29.44 15.26 6.03
C THR A 311 -29.47 14.81 4.57
N GLY A 312 -30.54 15.20 3.86
CA GLY A 312 -30.68 14.96 2.42
C GLY A 312 -30.71 13.47 2.05
N PHE A 313 -31.07 12.59 3.00
CA PHE A 313 -31.16 11.17 2.70
C PHE A 313 -32.27 10.86 1.71
N ARG A 314 -31.98 10.01 0.76
CA ARG A 314 -32.96 9.52 -0.22
C ARG A 314 -32.54 8.13 -0.71
N PRO A 315 -33.50 7.29 -1.11
CA PRO A 315 -33.19 6.05 -1.82
C PRO A 315 -32.60 6.37 -3.20
N ILE A 316 -31.59 5.58 -3.60
CA ILE A 316 -31.08 5.54 -4.97
C ILE A 316 -31.75 4.38 -5.70
N SER A 317 -31.78 3.20 -5.10
CA SER A 317 -32.35 2.02 -5.73
C SER A 317 -33.86 1.89 -5.45
N SER A 318 -34.57 1.32 -6.43
CA SER A 318 -36.01 1.05 -6.37
C SER A 318 -36.37 -0.44 -6.29
N SER A 319 -35.38 -1.33 -6.24
CA SER A 319 -35.58 -2.78 -6.21
C SER A 319 -36.31 -3.24 -4.93
N THR A 320 -37.07 -4.31 -5.04
CA THR A 320 -37.63 -5.05 -3.89
C THR A 320 -36.71 -6.17 -3.40
N ALA A 321 -35.62 -6.44 -4.11
CA ALA A 321 -34.60 -7.41 -3.71
C ALA A 321 -33.63 -6.80 -2.68
N ILE A 322 -32.91 -7.68 -1.99
CA ILE A 322 -31.83 -7.28 -1.07
C ILE A 322 -30.69 -6.66 -1.88
N GLU A 323 -30.33 -5.42 -1.54
CA GLU A 323 -29.22 -4.68 -2.13
C GLU A 323 -28.34 -4.13 -1.04
N VAL A 324 -27.06 -4.51 -1.06
CA VAL A 324 -26.07 -4.22 -0.01
C VAL A 324 -24.70 -3.92 -0.60
N GLU A 325 -23.79 -3.45 0.25
CA GLU A 325 -22.38 -3.28 -0.06
C GLU A 325 -22.10 -2.34 -1.25
N PRO A 326 -22.75 -1.18 -1.35
CA PRO A 326 -22.47 -0.24 -2.43
C PRO A 326 -21.05 0.29 -2.36
N LYS A 327 -20.37 0.37 -3.50
CA LYS A 327 -19.04 0.94 -3.66
C LYS A 327 -19.04 1.90 -4.85
N VAL A 328 -18.86 3.18 -4.56
CA VAL A 328 -18.80 4.24 -5.58
C VAL A 328 -17.50 4.11 -6.35
N ASN A 329 -17.55 4.31 -7.66
CA ASN A 329 -16.39 4.31 -8.54
C ASN A 329 -15.43 5.45 -8.13
N PRO A 330 -14.17 5.16 -7.75
CA PRO A 330 -13.24 6.15 -7.21
C PRO A 330 -12.74 7.14 -8.27
N MET A 331 -12.80 6.78 -9.55
CA MET A 331 -12.33 7.63 -10.65
C MET A 331 -13.41 8.55 -11.19
N THR A 332 -14.60 8.02 -11.45
CA THR A 332 -15.70 8.76 -12.09
C THR A 332 -16.62 9.39 -11.06
N GLY A 333 -16.91 8.70 -9.96
CA GLY A 333 -17.97 9.07 -9.01
C GLY A 333 -19.38 9.00 -9.58
N ALA A 334 -19.53 8.56 -10.84
CA ALA A 334 -20.79 8.57 -11.58
C ALA A 334 -21.59 7.28 -11.42
N ASP A 335 -20.96 6.21 -11.05
CA ASP A 335 -21.51 4.86 -10.94
C ASP A 335 -21.02 4.16 -9.68
N MET A 336 -21.67 3.07 -9.33
CA MET A 336 -21.30 2.21 -8.22
C MET A 336 -21.43 0.74 -8.60
N VAL A 337 -20.72 -0.12 -7.89
CA VAL A 337 -21.00 -1.56 -7.84
C VAL A 337 -21.62 -1.93 -6.51
N LEU A 338 -22.46 -2.95 -6.51
CA LEU A 338 -23.20 -3.41 -5.33
C LEU A 338 -23.47 -4.91 -5.41
N THR A 339 -23.78 -5.51 -4.29
CA THR A 339 -24.33 -6.87 -4.20
C THR A 339 -25.84 -6.81 -4.25
N SER A 340 -26.48 -7.53 -5.19
CA SER A 340 -27.93 -7.55 -5.34
C SER A 340 -28.49 -8.95 -5.57
N GLY A 341 -29.62 -9.25 -4.92
CA GLY A 341 -30.41 -10.46 -5.09
C GLY A 341 -31.48 -10.42 -6.18
N ARG A 342 -31.45 -9.44 -7.10
CA ARG A 342 -32.47 -9.23 -8.14
C ARG A 342 -32.73 -10.44 -9.04
N SER A 343 -31.72 -11.27 -9.28
CA SER A 343 -31.81 -12.46 -10.12
C SER A 343 -31.89 -13.77 -9.34
N GLY A 344 -32.22 -13.72 -8.05
CA GLY A 344 -32.23 -14.85 -7.12
C GLY A 344 -31.01 -14.85 -6.22
N PRO A 345 -29.99 -15.73 -6.38
CA PRO A 345 -28.74 -15.66 -5.62
C PRO A 345 -28.04 -14.32 -5.77
N GLN A 346 -27.35 -13.89 -4.73
CA GLN A 346 -26.60 -12.61 -4.74
C GLN A 346 -25.59 -12.57 -5.87
N GLN A 347 -25.53 -11.44 -6.58
CA GLN A 347 -24.62 -11.18 -7.69
C GLN A 347 -24.08 -9.76 -7.61
N ILE A 348 -22.98 -9.49 -8.31
CA ILE A 348 -22.46 -8.14 -8.46
C ILE A 348 -23.20 -7.42 -9.59
N TYR A 349 -23.69 -6.24 -9.27
CA TYR A 349 -24.33 -5.32 -10.21
C TYR A 349 -23.57 -3.99 -10.27
N ARG A 350 -23.66 -3.33 -11.40
CA ARG A 350 -23.31 -1.92 -11.61
C ARG A 350 -24.57 -1.10 -11.72
N MET A 351 -24.55 0.15 -11.24
CA MET A 351 -25.69 1.07 -11.29
C MET A 351 -25.15 2.51 -11.27
N ASN A 352 -25.80 3.43 -11.96
CA ASN A 352 -25.50 4.86 -11.85
C ASN A 352 -25.89 5.44 -10.48
N MET A 353 -25.32 6.59 -10.12
CA MET A 353 -25.59 7.26 -8.85
C MET A 353 -27.02 7.82 -8.69
N ASP A 354 -27.78 7.83 -9.78
CA ASP A 354 -29.23 8.15 -9.80
C ASP A 354 -30.15 6.92 -9.72
N GLY A 355 -29.57 5.70 -9.75
CA GLY A 355 -30.30 4.44 -9.70
C GLY A 355 -30.66 3.86 -11.05
N ALA A 356 -30.26 4.51 -12.15
CA ALA A 356 -30.43 4.03 -13.51
C ALA A 356 -29.33 3.07 -13.97
N ASP A 357 -29.46 2.54 -15.19
CA ASP A 357 -28.48 1.70 -15.90
C ASP A 357 -27.99 0.50 -15.07
N VAL A 358 -28.95 -0.22 -14.49
CA VAL A 358 -28.65 -1.36 -13.63
C VAL A 358 -28.27 -2.58 -14.45
N GLU A 359 -27.05 -3.02 -14.33
CA GLU A 359 -26.47 -4.09 -15.10
C GLU A 359 -25.82 -5.14 -14.20
N ARG A 360 -26.14 -6.44 -14.44
CA ARG A 360 -25.45 -7.54 -13.76
C ARG A 360 -24.06 -7.73 -14.34
N LEU A 361 -23.02 -7.77 -13.47
CA LEU A 361 -21.63 -7.95 -13.86
C LEU A 361 -21.21 -9.42 -13.88
N THR A 362 -21.56 -10.20 -12.83
CA THR A 362 -21.14 -11.59 -12.68
C THR A 362 -21.99 -12.53 -13.56
N PRO A 363 -21.39 -13.20 -14.55
CA PRO A 363 -22.09 -14.18 -15.36
C PRO A 363 -22.21 -15.54 -14.65
N GLY A 364 -23.13 -16.38 -15.10
CA GLY A 364 -23.19 -17.79 -14.68
C GLY A 364 -23.85 -18.03 -13.33
N VAL A 365 -23.38 -19.06 -12.64
CA VAL A 365 -23.94 -19.62 -11.41
C VAL A 365 -23.11 -19.27 -10.17
N GLY A 366 -23.65 -19.59 -8.99
CA GLY A 366 -23.02 -19.33 -7.69
C GLY A 366 -23.47 -18.00 -7.11
N GLU A 367 -22.88 -17.64 -5.99
CA GLU A 367 -23.15 -16.40 -5.25
C GLU A 367 -21.93 -15.49 -5.34
N ALA A 368 -22.13 -14.20 -5.63
CA ALA A 368 -21.09 -13.20 -5.68
C ALA A 368 -21.43 -12.01 -4.78
N SER A 369 -20.46 -11.53 -4.01
CA SER A 369 -20.64 -10.48 -3.00
C SER A 369 -19.34 -9.68 -2.75
N ASN A 370 -19.43 -8.68 -1.90
CA ASN A 370 -18.32 -7.86 -1.41
C ASN A 370 -17.49 -7.20 -2.52
N PRO A 371 -18.07 -6.44 -3.43
CA PRO A 371 -17.29 -5.78 -4.48
C PRO A 371 -16.39 -4.68 -3.92
N SER A 372 -15.23 -4.49 -4.54
CA SER A 372 -14.29 -3.41 -4.26
C SER A 372 -13.69 -2.91 -5.55
N TRP A 373 -13.71 -1.60 -5.77
CA TRP A 373 -13.08 -1.00 -6.94
C TRP A 373 -11.56 -0.97 -6.84
N HIS A 374 -10.91 -1.28 -7.93
CA HIS A 374 -9.51 -0.90 -8.15
C HIS A 374 -9.43 0.64 -8.30
N PRO A 375 -8.31 1.27 -7.85
CA PRO A 375 -8.15 2.74 -7.96
C PRO A 375 -8.28 3.33 -9.38
N ASP A 376 -8.11 2.50 -10.44
CA ASP A 376 -8.32 2.95 -11.83
C ASP A 376 -9.80 3.13 -12.23
N GLY A 377 -10.74 2.65 -11.41
CA GLY A 377 -12.17 2.70 -11.71
C GLY A 377 -12.63 1.81 -12.87
N GLN A 378 -11.78 0.89 -13.34
CA GLN A 378 -12.08 -0.01 -14.46
C GLN A 378 -12.21 -1.47 -14.03
N ARG A 379 -11.57 -1.86 -12.95
CA ARG A 379 -11.52 -3.22 -12.41
C ARG A 379 -12.16 -3.28 -11.03
N ILE A 380 -12.70 -4.45 -10.71
CA ILE A 380 -13.22 -4.78 -9.38
C ILE A 380 -12.58 -6.06 -8.86
N ALA A 381 -12.48 -6.18 -7.52
CA ALA A 381 -12.30 -7.45 -6.83
C ALA A 381 -13.59 -7.79 -6.09
N PHE A 382 -13.92 -9.07 -5.98
CA PHE A 382 -15.14 -9.54 -5.31
C PHE A 382 -14.99 -11.00 -4.86
N ALA A 383 -15.84 -11.43 -3.96
CA ALA A 383 -15.92 -12.82 -3.53
C ALA A 383 -16.95 -13.56 -4.39
N TRP A 384 -16.65 -14.79 -4.84
CA TRP A 384 -17.52 -15.60 -5.68
C TRP A 384 -17.38 -17.09 -5.38
N THR A 385 -18.53 -17.80 -5.41
CA THR A 385 -18.57 -19.26 -5.24
C THR A 385 -18.54 -20.03 -6.57
N GLN A 386 -18.31 -19.38 -7.71
CA GLN A 386 -18.26 -20.02 -9.01
C GLN A 386 -17.32 -21.24 -9.02
N GLY A 387 -17.86 -22.40 -9.45
CA GLY A 387 -17.08 -23.64 -9.49
C GLY A 387 -16.90 -24.34 -8.14
N TYR A 388 -17.45 -23.78 -7.05
CA TYR A 388 -17.34 -24.33 -5.69
C TYR A 388 -18.72 -24.53 -5.05
N ALA A 389 -18.74 -25.24 -3.92
CA ALA A 389 -19.95 -25.42 -3.14
C ALA A 389 -20.48 -24.08 -2.58
N THR A 390 -21.78 -24.01 -2.32
CA THR A 390 -22.43 -22.85 -1.68
C THR A 390 -21.68 -22.44 -0.41
N GLY A 391 -21.38 -21.14 -0.31
CA GLY A 391 -20.61 -20.57 0.80
C GLY A 391 -19.08 -20.73 0.71
N ALA A 392 -18.55 -21.47 -0.27
CA ALA A 392 -17.11 -21.62 -0.48
C ALA A 392 -16.58 -20.47 -1.39
N PHE A 393 -16.59 -19.26 -0.85
CA PHE A 393 -16.16 -18.06 -1.59
C PHE A 393 -14.66 -18.04 -1.86
N ASN A 394 -14.30 -17.56 -3.04
CA ASN A 394 -12.94 -17.25 -3.46
C ASN A 394 -12.86 -15.81 -4.00
N ILE A 395 -11.68 -15.22 -3.98
CA ILE A 395 -11.45 -13.87 -4.51
C ILE A 395 -11.22 -13.94 -6.01
N PHE A 396 -11.97 -13.11 -6.72
CA PHE A 396 -11.86 -12.89 -8.16
C PHE A 396 -11.61 -11.41 -8.43
N THR A 397 -10.98 -11.13 -9.56
CA THR A 397 -10.94 -9.78 -10.16
C THR A 397 -11.64 -9.79 -11.51
N MET A 398 -12.19 -8.66 -11.91
CA MET A 398 -12.89 -8.52 -13.20
C MET A 398 -12.62 -7.12 -13.78
N ASN A 399 -12.39 -7.05 -15.09
CA ASN A 399 -12.53 -5.81 -15.85
C ASN A 399 -14.03 -5.57 -16.13
N VAL A 400 -14.53 -4.40 -15.70
CA VAL A 400 -15.98 -4.11 -15.75
C VAL A 400 -16.48 -3.96 -17.17
N ALA A 401 -15.66 -3.46 -18.11
CA ALA A 401 -16.05 -3.25 -19.51
C ALA A 401 -15.98 -4.55 -20.32
N SER A 402 -14.88 -5.30 -20.26
CA SER A 402 -14.71 -6.55 -21.03
C SER A 402 -15.37 -7.76 -20.40
N ARG A 403 -15.71 -7.72 -19.11
CA ARG A 403 -16.22 -8.85 -18.30
C ARG A 403 -15.22 -10.00 -18.13
N GLU A 404 -13.98 -9.80 -18.54
CA GLU A 404 -12.90 -10.77 -18.27
C GLU A 404 -12.59 -10.81 -16.79
N TYR A 405 -12.55 -12.01 -16.23
CA TYR A 405 -12.29 -12.22 -14.82
C TYR A 405 -11.18 -13.25 -14.58
N VAL A 406 -10.50 -13.09 -13.45
CA VAL A 406 -9.43 -13.98 -13.00
C VAL A 406 -9.69 -14.39 -11.57
N GLN A 407 -9.56 -15.69 -11.28
CA GLN A 407 -9.59 -16.22 -9.92
C GLN A 407 -8.22 -16.08 -9.25
N LEU A 408 -8.18 -15.51 -8.04
CA LEU A 408 -6.94 -15.27 -7.30
C LEU A 408 -6.73 -16.27 -6.16
N THR A 409 -7.79 -16.80 -5.54
CA THR A 409 -7.70 -17.80 -4.45
C THR A 409 -8.43 -19.08 -4.84
N HIS A 410 -7.91 -20.24 -4.37
CA HIS A 410 -8.36 -21.54 -4.85
C HIS A 410 -8.71 -22.49 -3.69
N GLY A 411 -9.97 -22.45 -3.20
CA GLY A 411 -10.56 -23.48 -2.33
C GLY A 411 -9.92 -23.71 -0.95
N ASP A 412 -8.95 -22.89 -0.55
CA ASP A 412 -8.26 -23.00 0.74
C ASP A 412 -8.96 -22.10 1.78
N GLY A 413 -10.09 -22.57 2.30
CA GLY A 413 -10.95 -21.83 3.21
C GLY A 413 -11.97 -20.94 2.47
N LYS A 414 -12.67 -20.09 3.23
CA LYS A 414 -13.61 -19.10 2.73
C LYS A 414 -12.89 -17.75 2.63
N ASN A 415 -12.77 -17.23 1.42
CA ASN A 415 -12.06 -15.98 1.13
C ASN A 415 -13.08 -14.90 0.74
N GLU A 416 -13.19 -13.83 1.55
CA GLU A 416 -14.25 -12.82 1.42
C GLU A 416 -13.74 -11.41 1.70
N ASN A 417 -14.59 -10.43 1.41
CA ASN A 417 -14.38 -9.02 1.69
C ASN A 417 -13.04 -8.49 1.12
N PRO A 418 -12.75 -8.67 -0.19
CA PRO A 418 -11.56 -8.08 -0.77
C PRO A 418 -11.64 -6.56 -0.74
N SER A 419 -10.49 -5.91 -0.53
CA SER A 419 -10.34 -4.48 -0.69
C SER A 419 -9.03 -4.18 -1.40
N TRP A 420 -9.10 -3.43 -2.49
CA TRP A 420 -7.92 -2.96 -3.18
C TRP A 420 -7.14 -1.96 -2.35
N ALA A 421 -5.83 -2.05 -2.40
CA ALA A 421 -4.94 -1.04 -1.87
C ALA A 421 -4.89 0.21 -2.78
N PRO A 422 -4.55 1.39 -2.23
CA PRO A 422 -4.43 2.62 -3.03
C PRO A 422 -3.35 2.59 -4.12
N ASP A 423 -2.41 1.65 -4.07
CA ASP A 423 -1.38 1.44 -5.09
C ASP A 423 -1.91 0.70 -6.34
N GLY A 424 -3.07 0.04 -6.24
CA GLY A 424 -3.64 -0.79 -7.30
C GLY A 424 -2.88 -2.10 -7.55
N ALA A 425 -1.91 -2.44 -6.72
CA ALA A 425 -1.11 -3.66 -6.86
C ALA A 425 -1.43 -4.71 -5.80
N HIS A 426 -2.02 -4.31 -4.67
CA HIS A 426 -2.34 -5.20 -3.55
C HIS A 426 -3.84 -5.33 -3.30
N ILE A 427 -4.22 -6.48 -2.75
CA ILE A 427 -5.56 -6.77 -2.27
C ILE A 427 -5.45 -7.31 -0.84
N VAL A 428 -6.22 -6.73 0.09
CA VAL A 428 -6.44 -7.29 1.42
C VAL A 428 -7.79 -7.99 1.45
N PHE A 429 -7.91 -9.09 2.19
CA PHE A 429 -9.15 -9.86 2.30
C PHE A 429 -9.23 -10.64 3.61
N ALA A 430 -10.42 -11.11 3.98
CA ALA A 430 -10.62 -11.99 5.11
C ALA A 430 -10.59 -13.46 4.64
N LYS A 431 -9.82 -14.31 5.32
CA LYS A 431 -9.74 -15.75 5.08
C LYS A 431 -10.19 -16.51 6.29
N THR A 432 -11.23 -17.34 6.14
CA THR A 432 -11.79 -18.17 7.20
C THR A 432 -11.44 -19.64 6.97
N ARG A 433 -10.80 -20.25 7.96
CA ARG A 433 -10.52 -21.70 8.03
C ARG A 433 -11.10 -22.26 9.32
N GLY A 434 -12.09 -23.12 9.20
CA GLY A 434 -12.81 -23.64 10.35
C GLY A 434 -13.47 -22.51 11.16
N ARG A 435 -13.01 -22.33 12.41
CA ARG A 435 -13.51 -21.25 13.29
C ARG A 435 -12.63 -20.01 13.35
N SER A 436 -11.54 -19.99 12.61
CA SER A 436 -10.59 -18.86 12.60
C SER A 436 -10.77 -18.03 11.34
N SER A 437 -11.01 -16.73 11.50
CA SER A 437 -11.03 -15.73 10.43
C SER A 437 -9.91 -14.74 10.66
N GLN A 438 -9.04 -14.57 9.66
CA GLN A 438 -7.87 -13.70 9.73
C GLN A 438 -7.76 -12.84 8.47
N ILE A 439 -7.07 -11.70 8.60
CA ILE A 439 -6.81 -10.81 7.47
C ILE A 439 -5.52 -11.23 6.77
N TYR A 440 -5.59 -11.29 5.46
CA TYR A 440 -4.47 -11.60 4.55
C TYR A 440 -4.33 -10.50 3.51
N SER A 441 -3.12 -10.32 3.01
CA SER A 441 -2.84 -9.54 1.79
C SER A 441 -2.19 -10.41 0.73
N MET A 442 -2.32 -10.00 -0.53
CA MET A 442 -1.67 -10.61 -1.70
C MET A 442 -1.48 -9.56 -2.80
N LEU A 443 -0.61 -9.83 -3.76
CA LEU A 443 -0.58 -9.07 -5.00
C LEU A 443 -1.82 -9.36 -5.86
N ALA A 444 -2.11 -8.45 -6.79
CA ALA A 444 -3.27 -8.53 -7.70
C ALA A 444 -3.21 -9.71 -8.68
N ASP A 445 -2.08 -10.40 -8.78
CA ASP A 445 -1.89 -11.65 -9.52
C ASP A 445 -2.09 -12.90 -8.65
N GLY A 446 -2.45 -12.75 -7.37
CA GLY A 446 -2.63 -13.83 -6.41
C GLY A 446 -1.35 -14.30 -5.72
N THR A 447 -0.20 -13.74 -6.05
CA THR A 447 1.10 -14.07 -5.44
C THR A 447 1.36 -13.30 -4.14
N GLN A 448 2.46 -13.59 -3.44
CA GLN A 448 2.90 -12.96 -2.19
C GLN A 448 1.81 -12.97 -1.08
N LEU A 449 1.10 -14.09 -0.93
CA LEU A 449 0.10 -14.26 0.12
C LEU A 449 0.73 -14.13 1.50
N GLN A 450 0.30 -13.15 2.29
CA GLN A 450 0.78 -12.87 3.64
C GLN A 450 -0.37 -12.79 4.63
N GLN A 451 -0.24 -13.45 5.78
CA GLN A 451 -1.16 -13.32 6.91
C GLN A 451 -0.79 -12.08 7.75
N LEU A 452 -1.75 -11.18 7.97
CA LEU A 452 -1.54 -9.92 8.70
C LEU A 452 -2.03 -9.96 10.15
N THR A 453 -2.97 -10.85 10.47
CA THR A 453 -3.54 -10.96 11.83
C THR A 453 -3.53 -12.40 12.33
N THR A 454 -3.41 -12.56 13.66
CA THR A 454 -3.39 -13.88 14.33
C THR A 454 -4.28 -13.95 15.56
N LEU A 455 -4.71 -12.80 16.12
CA LEU A 455 -5.49 -12.73 17.36
C LEU A 455 -6.96 -12.41 17.07
N GLY A 456 -7.87 -13.13 17.69
CA GLY A 456 -9.33 -12.93 17.56
C GLY A 456 -9.88 -13.41 16.22
N GLN A 457 -11.14 -13.02 15.96
CA GLN A 457 -11.81 -13.18 14.66
C GLN A 457 -11.77 -11.84 13.95
N ASN A 458 -11.22 -11.82 12.76
CA ASN A 458 -10.99 -10.59 11.99
C ASN A 458 -11.71 -10.69 10.64
N GLU A 459 -12.45 -9.65 10.29
CA GLU A 459 -13.28 -9.64 9.08
C GLU A 459 -13.39 -8.23 8.48
N ARG A 460 -13.88 -8.17 7.25
CA ARG A 460 -14.23 -6.93 6.54
C ARG A 460 -13.08 -5.92 6.53
N PRO A 461 -11.89 -6.30 6.06
CA PRO A 461 -10.83 -5.35 5.90
C PRO A 461 -11.18 -4.32 4.81
N VAL A 462 -10.75 -3.08 5.03
CA VAL A 462 -10.76 -2.04 4.02
C VAL A 462 -9.42 -1.32 4.04
N TRP A 463 -8.83 -1.14 2.87
CA TRP A 463 -7.59 -0.40 2.72
C TRP A 463 -7.88 1.05 2.39
N GLY A 464 -7.25 1.98 3.10
CA GLY A 464 -7.38 3.42 2.89
C GLY A 464 -6.06 4.16 3.10
N ARG A 465 -6.07 5.42 2.69
CA ARG A 465 -4.93 6.31 2.96
C ARG A 465 -4.88 6.75 4.39
#